data_f3f45646fc7cf6b63d30348ef08e9300
#
_entry.id   f3f45646fc7cf6b63d30348ef08e9300
#
_cell.length_a   1.000
_cell.length_b   1.000
_cell.length_c   1.000
_cell.angle_alpha   90.00
_cell.angle_beta   90.00
_cell.angle_gamma   90.00
#
_symmetry.space_group_name_H-M   'P 1'
#
loop_
_entity.id
_entity.type
_entity.pdbx_description
1 polymer ?
#
loop_
_entity_poly.entity_id
_entity_poly.type
_entity_poly.pdbx_seq_one_letter_code
_entity_poly.pdbx_strand_id
1 'polypeptide(L)'
;MSLIESKWKSCILDELRDGSPKRPSDIHKLLPEAAPRVLDIQLKEMVTDGLVDKKIYPELPPRSEYKITVLGQSLLPIIDSMLEWGKNHMELFERKYKH
;
A
#
# COMPACT_ATOMS: atom_id res chain seq x y z
N MET A 1 8.68 11.45 -7.36
CA MET A 1 8.34 10.25 -6.57
C MET A 1 9.60 9.43 -6.33
N SER A 2 9.86 9.03 -5.11
CA SER A 2 10.98 8.15 -4.82
C SER A 2 10.60 6.70 -5.10
N LEU A 3 11.60 5.86 -5.40
CA LEU A 3 11.37 4.43 -5.59
C LEU A 3 10.90 3.76 -4.30
N ILE A 4 11.31 4.30 -3.15
CA ILE A 4 10.89 3.77 -1.85
C ILE A 4 9.40 4.01 -1.63
N GLU A 5 8.89 5.19 -2.01
CA GLU A 5 7.45 5.48 -1.92
C GLU A 5 6.65 4.55 -2.81
N SER A 6 7.13 4.30 -4.04
CA SER A 6 6.49 3.37 -4.95
C SER A 6 6.44 1.96 -4.37
N LYS A 7 7.50 1.56 -3.67
CA LYS A 7 7.55 0.25 -3.00
C LYS A 7 6.41 0.12 -1.98
N TRP A 8 6.21 1.13 -1.12
CA TRP A 8 5.16 1.04 -0.11
C TRP A 8 3.78 1.03 -0.71
N LYS A 9 3.52 1.84 -1.75
CA LYS A 9 2.23 1.81 -2.45
C LYS A 9 1.98 0.44 -3.06
N SER A 10 2.99 -0.16 -3.68
CA SER A 10 2.88 -1.50 -4.24
C SER A 10 2.58 -2.54 -3.17
N CYS A 11 3.26 -2.45 -2.02
CA CYS A 11 3.02 -3.35 -0.91
C CYS A 11 1.61 -3.22 -0.34
N ILE A 12 1.10 -1.98 -0.25
CA ILE A 12 -0.27 -1.74 0.23
C ILE A 12 -1.27 -2.40 -0.72
N LEU A 13 -1.13 -2.20 -2.03
CA LEU A 13 -2.03 -2.83 -2.99
C LEU A 13 -1.97 -4.35 -2.91
N ASP A 14 -0.77 -4.89 -2.74
CA ASP A 14 -0.59 -6.33 -2.59
C ASP A 14 -1.35 -6.87 -1.38
N GLU A 15 -1.29 -6.16 -0.26
CA GLU A 15 -2.00 -6.56 0.95
C GLU A 15 -3.52 -6.43 0.81
N LEU A 16 -3.99 -5.60 -0.10
CA LEU A 16 -5.43 -5.40 -0.34
C LEU A 16 -5.96 -6.25 -1.49
N ARG A 17 -5.13 -7.09 -2.10
CA ARG A 17 -5.50 -7.81 -3.34
C ARG A 17 -6.66 -8.78 -3.20
N ASP A 18 -6.91 -9.29 -2.00
CA ASP A 18 -8.00 -10.23 -1.76
C ASP A 18 -9.39 -9.57 -1.82
N GLY A 19 -9.44 -8.24 -1.93
CA GLY A 19 -10.68 -7.49 -2.02
C GLY A 19 -11.38 -7.26 -0.69
N SER A 20 -10.86 -7.79 0.42
CA SER A 20 -11.48 -7.57 1.72
C SER A 20 -11.15 -6.18 2.25
N PRO A 21 -12.10 -5.51 2.93
CA PRO A 21 -11.81 -4.23 3.56
C PRO A 21 -10.83 -4.39 4.72
N LYS A 22 -9.92 -3.44 4.86
CA LYS A 22 -8.94 -3.46 5.95
C LYS A 22 -8.89 -2.09 6.62
N ARG A 23 -8.70 -2.09 7.94
CA ARG A 23 -8.52 -0.87 8.72
C ARG A 23 -7.06 -0.41 8.63
N PRO A 24 -6.78 0.88 8.88
CA PRO A 24 -5.38 1.33 8.93
C PRO A 24 -4.51 0.51 9.86
N SER A 25 -5.02 0.12 11.04
CA SER A 25 -4.28 -0.69 11.99
C SER A 25 -3.91 -2.06 11.43
N ASP A 26 -4.77 -2.65 10.61
CA ASP A 26 -4.48 -3.94 9.97
C ASP A 26 -3.32 -3.78 8.99
N ILE A 27 -3.35 -2.71 8.21
CA ILE A 27 -2.31 -2.42 7.22
C ILE A 27 -0.97 -2.16 7.92
N HIS A 28 -1.01 -1.43 9.04
CA HIS A 28 0.20 -1.17 9.84
C HIS A 28 0.82 -2.48 10.34
N LYS A 29 0.00 -3.43 10.75
CA LYS A 29 0.47 -4.73 11.23
C LYS A 29 1.05 -5.59 10.11
N LEU A 30 0.47 -5.49 8.91
CA LEU A 30 0.93 -6.27 7.75
C LEU A 30 2.24 -5.73 7.18
N LEU A 31 2.53 -4.45 7.39
CA LEU A 31 3.72 -3.78 6.86
C LEU A 31 4.51 -3.12 7.99
N PRO A 32 5.06 -3.91 8.92
CA PRO A 32 5.70 -3.35 10.12
C PRO A 32 7.01 -2.62 9.83
N GLU A 33 7.62 -2.82 8.67
CA GLU A 33 8.85 -2.12 8.28
C GLU A 33 8.62 -0.65 7.96
N ALA A 34 7.38 -0.26 7.65
CA ALA A 34 7.05 1.13 7.36
C ALA A 34 6.45 1.79 8.58
N ALA A 35 6.83 3.06 8.82
CA ALA A 35 6.21 3.82 9.88
C ALA A 35 4.71 3.99 9.57
N PRO A 36 3.82 3.86 10.57
CA PRO A 36 2.39 4.02 10.35
C PRO A 36 2.03 5.33 9.66
N ARG A 37 2.69 6.42 10.00
CA ARG A 37 2.46 7.72 9.37
C ARG A 37 2.73 7.69 7.87
N VAL A 38 3.79 7.00 7.46
CA VAL A 38 4.13 6.88 6.03
C VAL A 38 3.03 6.12 5.30
N LEU A 39 2.57 5.01 5.88
CA LEU A 39 1.50 4.21 5.28
C LEU A 39 0.20 5.01 5.17
N ASP A 40 -0.14 5.79 6.18
CA ASP A 40 -1.35 6.60 6.16
C ASP A 40 -1.30 7.67 5.07
N ILE A 41 -0.15 8.30 4.86
CA ILE A 41 0.05 9.27 3.79
C ILE A 41 -0.11 8.58 2.42
N GLN A 42 0.49 7.41 2.25
CA GLN A 42 0.40 6.66 1.00
C GLN A 42 -1.05 6.25 0.71
N LEU A 43 -1.77 5.77 1.73
CA LEU A 43 -3.18 5.40 1.58
C LEU A 43 -4.02 6.60 1.13
N LYS A 44 -3.79 7.77 1.71
CA LYS A 44 -4.52 8.97 1.33
C LYS A 44 -4.28 9.32 -0.14
N GLU A 45 -3.04 9.24 -0.59
CA GLU A 45 -2.70 9.48 -1.99
C GLU A 45 -3.35 8.45 -2.92
N MET A 46 -3.36 7.20 -2.51
CA MET A 46 -3.94 6.11 -3.30
C MET A 46 -5.46 6.26 -3.44
N VAL A 47 -6.12 6.76 -2.42
CA VAL A 47 -7.55 7.09 -2.50
C VAL A 47 -7.77 8.21 -3.52
N THR A 48 -6.95 9.25 -3.46
CA THR A 48 -7.02 10.36 -4.40
C THR A 48 -6.81 9.87 -5.84
N ASP A 49 -5.89 8.94 -6.03
CA ASP A 49 -5.58 8.38 -7.35
C ASP A 49 -6.60 7.34 -7.83
N GLY A 50 -7.55 6.96 -6.99
CA GLY A 50 -8.59 6.01 -7.37
C GLY A 50 -8.18 4.55 -7.31
N LEU A 51 -7.04 4.25 -6.68
CA LEU A 51 -6.54 2.86 -6.56
C LEU A 51 -7.16 2.13 -5.38
N VAL A 52 -7.60 2.89 -4.39
CA VAL A 52 -8.16 2.37 -3.14
C VAL A 52 -9.39 3.21 -2.80
N ASP A 53 -10.45 2.54 -2.35
CA ASP A 53 -11.64 3.21 -1.80
C ASP A 53 -11.53 3.27 -0.29
N LYS A 54 -12.01 4.38 0.27
CA LYS A 54 -12.09 4.55 1.70
C LYS A 54 -13.56 4.65 2.10
N LYS A 55 -13.98 3.84 3.06
CA LYS A 55 -15.33 3.91 3.62
C LYS A 55 -15.21 4.32 5.08
N ILE A 56 -15.95 5.36 5.45
CA ILE A 56 -15.99 5.86 6.81
C ILE A 56 -17.33 5.44 7.44
N TYR A 57 -17.26 4.79 8.60
CA TYR A 57 -18.45 4.39 9.36
C TYR A 57 -18.66 5.41 10.46
N PRO A 58 -19.86 5.99 10.53
CA PRO A 58 -20.17 7.03 11.53
C PRO A 58 -20.45 6.42 12.89
N GLU A 59 -19.45 5.80 13.45
CA GLU A 59 -19.50 5.19 14.78
C GLU A 59 -18.76 6.06 15.78
N LEU A 60 -18.79 5.70 17.05
CA LEU A 60 -18.03 6.34 18.11
C LEU A 60 -17.16 5.27 18.80
N PRO A 61 -15.84 5.27 18.55
CA PRO A 61 -15.09 6.19 17.66
C PRO A 61 -15.32 5.89 16.17
N PRO A 62 -15.11 6.87 15.30
CA PRO A 62 -15.27 6.66 13.86
C PRO A 62 -14.31 5.57 13.36
N ARG A 63 -14.77 4.79 12.40
CA ARG A 63 -13.98 3.71 11.82
C ARG A 63 -13.84 3.94 10.32
N SER A 64 -12.61 3.72 9.81
CA SER A 64 -12.35 3.76 8.37
C SER A 64 -11.90 2.38 7.90
N GLU A 65 -12.30 2.03 6.68
CA GLU A 65 -11.84 0.81 6.02
C GLU A 65 -11.40 1.14 4.60
N TYR A 66 -10.37 0.46 4.14
CA TYR A 66 -9.80 0.63 2.81
C TYR A 66 -9.96 -0.66 2.01
N LYS A 67 -10.33 -0.52 0.74
CA LYS A 67 -10.52 -1.65 -0.15
C LYS A 67 -9.96 -1.31 -1.52
N ILE A 68 -9.38 -2.30 -2.19
CA ILE A 68 -8.85 -2.11 -3.54
C ILE A 68 -9.99 -1.85 -4.53
N THR A 69 -9.76 -0.93 -5.47
CA THR A 69 -10.72 -0.64 -6.54
C THR A 69 -10.46 -1.54 -7.75
N VAL A 70 -11.35 -1.49 -8.74
CA VAL A 70 -11.13 -2.18 -10.02
C VAL A 70 -9.85 -1.64 -10.67
N LEU A 71 -9.63 -0.32 -10.63
CA LEU A 71 -8.40 0.27 -11.16
C LEU A 71 -7.18 -0.26 -10.42
N GLY A 72 -7.24 -0.33 -9.09
CA GLY A 72 -6.15 -0.89 -8.29
C GLY A 72 -5.86 -2.34 -8.67
N GLN A 73 -6.91 -3.15 -8.87
CA GLN A 73 -6.75 -4.54 -9.28
C GLN A 73 -6.06 -4.66 -10.64
N SER A 74 -6.34 -3.73 -11.55
CA SER A 74 -5.74 -3.74 -12.89
C SER A 74 -4.23 -3.53 -12.87
N LEU A 75 -3.69 -2.96 -11.78
CA LEU A 75 -2.25 -2.76 -11.62
C LEU A 75 -1.54 -3.94 -10.98
N LEU A 76 -2.28 -4.91 -10.43
CA LEU A 76 -1.65 -6.04 -9.72
C LEU A 76 -0.64 -6.82 -10.56
N PRO A 77 -0.90 -7.12 -11.86
CA PRO A 77 0.12 -7.80 -12.66
C PRO A 77 1.42 -7.01 -12.78
N ILE A 78 1.34 -5.70 -12.88
CA ILE A 78 2.52 -4.83 -12.95
C ILE A 78 3.23 -4.82 -11.60
N ILE A 79 2.46 -4.71 -10.53
CA ILE A 79 2.99 -4.72 -9.17
C ILE A 79 3.67 -6.05 -8.87
N ASP A 80 3.08 -7.16 -9.29
CA ASP A 80 3.69 -8.47 -9.12
C ASP A 80 5.05 -8.54 -9.78
N SER A 81 5.18 -7.97 -10.99
CA SER A 81 6.46 -7.89 -11.68
C SER A 81 7.46 -7.03 -10.92
N MET A 82 7.01 -5.90 -10.37
CA MET A 82 7.87 -5.02 -9.58
C MET A 82 8.34 -5.69 -8.28
N LEU A 83 7.43 -6.36 -7.59
CA LEU A 83 7.76 -7.06 -6.35
C LEU A 83 8.70 -8.22 -6.61
N GLU A 84 8.51 -8.94 -7.70
CA GLU A 84 9.41 -10.02 -8.10
C GLU A 84 10.81 -9.48 -8.41
N TRP A 85 10.86 -8.36 -9.13
CA TRP A 85 12.12 -7.69 -9.41
C TRP A 85 12.82 -7.27 -8.12
N GLY A 86 12.06 -6.65 -7.20
CA GLY A 86 12.58 -6.19 -5.92
C GLY A 86 13.10 -7.35 -5.07
N LYS A 87 12.38 -8.48 -5.09
CA LYS A 87 12.79 -9.67 -4.37
C LYS A 87 14.16 -10.16 -4.82
N ASN A 88 14.43 -10.08 -6.14
CA ASN A 88 15.68 -10.53 -6.71
C ASN A 88 16.80 -9.50 -6.67
N HIS A 89 16.45 -8.21 -6.55
CA HIS A 89 17.40 -7.09 -6.67
C HIS A 89 17.41 -6.14 -5.48
N MET A 90 16.68 -6.47 -4.42
CA MET A 90 16.50 -5.56 -3.28
C MET A 90 17.83 -5.13 -2.66
N GLU A 91 18.78 -6.06 -2.55
CA GLU A 91 20.08 -5.74 -1.96
C GLU A 91 20.79 -4.64 -2.75
N LEU A 92 20.80 -4.75 -4.08
CA LEU A 92 21.43 -3.75 -4.94
C LEU A 92 20.71 -2.44 -4.87
N PHE A 93 19.37 -2.49 -4.84
CA PHE A 93 18.54 -1.31 -4.73
C PHE A 93 18.77 -0.57 -3.41
N GLU A 94 18.75 -1.29 -2.30
CA GLU A 94 18.94 -0.70 -0.98
C GLU A 94 20.34 -0.13 -0.81
N ARG A 95 21.35 -0.79 -1.37
CA ARG A 95 22.73 -0.31 -1.32
C ARG A 95 22.88 1.05 -1.99
N LYS A 96 22.12 1.29 -3.07
CA LYS A 96 22.20 2.53 -3.82
C LYS A 96 21.38 3.66 -3.20
N TYR A 97 20.21 3.36 -2.63
CA TYR A 97 19.23 4.37 -2.19
C TYR A 97 19.10 4.50 -0.68
N LYS A 98 19.75 3.63 0.07
CA LYS A 98 19.71 3.68 1.53
C LYS A 98 20.79 4.60 2.03
N HIS A 99 20.43 5.49 2.95
CA HIS A 99 21.36 6.44 3.55
C HIS A 99 21.43 6.27 5.06
#